data_a6ec1c8a9e8726ec40c8327e8c264c4f
#
_entry.id   a6ec1c8a9e8726ec40c8327e8c264c4f
#
_cell.length_a   1.000
_cell.length_b   1.000
_cell.length_c   1.000
_cell.angle_alpha   90.00
_cell.angle_beta   90.00
_cell.angle_gamma   90.00
#
_symmetry.space_group_name_H-M   'P 1'
#
loop_
_entity.id
_entity.type
_entity.pdbx_description
1 polymer ?
#
loop_
_entity_poly.entity_id
_entity_poly.type
_entity_poly.pdbx_seq_one_letter_code
_entity_poly.pdbx_strand_id
1 'polypeptide(L)'
;ANSFGHESYILQAAAEFPNVQFCHATGYQAAGSGLSNMHNYFTSIYESRYVSGVVAGMKLNEMIADGKITEDTAKVGYVGAYPYAEVISGFTSFFLGVRSQCPSATMEVKYTNSWASFDLEKECAESLIADKCVLISQHADTTGAPTACEAAGVPCVGYNISMIPTAPNTALTSASINWEPYYESATKSVIDGTAID
;
A
#
# COMPACT_ATOMS: atom_id res chain seq x y z
N ALA A 1 3.43 -8.59 -15.90
CA ALA A 1 2.44 -7.51 -15.96
C ALA A 1 1.93 -7.19 -14.55
N ASN A 2 1.23 -6.06 -14.37
CA ASN A 2 0.71 -5.58 -13.10
C ASN A 2 -0.65 -4.91 -13.29
N SER A 3 -1.38 -4.73 -12.19
CA SER A 3 -2.69 -4.05 -12.07
C SER A 3 -3.89 -4.86 -12.55
N PHE A 4 -4.97 -4.82 -11.76
CA PHE A 4 -6.22 -5.54 -12.00
C PHE A 4 -6.81 -5.32 -13.40
N GLY A 5 -6.75 -4.10 -13.93
CA GLY A 5 -7.30 -3.77 -15.24
C GLY A 5 -6.59 -4.44 -16.43
N HIS A 6 -5.41 -5.00 -16.24
CA HIS A 6 -4.64 -5.65 -17.31
C HIS A 6 -4.84 -7.17 -17.37
N GLU A 7 -5.42 -7.81 -16.36
CA GLU A 7 -5.44 -9.26 -16.24
C GLU A 7 -6.16 -9.94 -17.42
N SER A 8 -7.31 -9.41 -17.86
CA SER A 8 -8.06 -9.98 -18.99
C SER A 8 -7.27 -9.96 -20.31
N TYR A 9 -6.46 -8.93 -20.53
CA TYR A 9 -5.61 -8.82 -21.71
C TYR A 9 -4.43 -9.79 -21.63
N ILE A 10 -3.87 -9.99 -20.43
CA ILE A 10 -2.80 -10.97 -20.22
C ILE A 10 -3.30 -12.39 -20.43
N LEU A 11 -4.52 -12.71 -20.00
CA LEU A 11 -5.15 -14.01 -20.27
C LEU A 11 -5.33 -14.26 -21.77
N GLN A 12 -5.77 -13.25 -22.53
CA GLN A 12 -5.87 -13.36 -24.00
C GLN A 12 -4.50 -13.61 -24.63
N ALA A 13 -3.49 -12.84 -24.23
CA ALA A 13 -2.13 -13.02 -24.73
C ALA A 13 -1.55 -14.40 -24.35
N ALA A 14 -1.80 -14.89 -23.13
CA ALA A 14 -1.35 -16.21 -22.70
C ALA A 14 -1.97 -17.33 -23.52
N ALA A 15 -3.24 -17.22 -23.91
CA ALA A 15 -3.91 -18.17 -24.78
C ALA A 15 -3.34 -18.14 -26.22
N GLU A 16 -2.98 -16.95 -26.71
CA GLU A 16 -2.44 -16.76 -28.06
C GLU A 16 -0.96 -17.20 -28.18
N PHE A 17 -0.19 -17.07 -27.09
CA PHE A 17 1.24 -17.36 -27.07
C PHE A 17 1.59 -18.47 -26.04
N PRO A 18 1.22 -19.73 -26.29
CA PRO A 18 1.33 -20.84 -25.32
C PRO A 18 2.77 -21.15 -24.89
N ASN A 19 3.77 -20.74 -25.67
CA ASN A 19 5.19 -20.95 -25.38
C ASN A 19 5.82 -19.82 -24.56
N VAL A 20 5.05 -18.78 -24.21
CA VAL A 20 5.50 -17.64 -23.40
C VAL A 20 4.88 -17.75 -22.01
N GLN A 21 5.69 -17.58 -20.98
CA GLN A 21 5.20 -17.53 -19.60
C GLN A 21 4.74 -16.12 -19.25
N PHE A 22 3.53 -16.01 -18.72
CA PHE A 22 2.91 -14.74 -18.33
C PHE A 22 2.74 -14.70 -16.81
N CYS A 23 3.47 -13.81 -16.16
CA CYS A 23 3.36 -13.56 -14.73
C CYS A 23 2.64 -12.21 -14.52
N HIS A 24 1.55 -12.22 -13.77
CA HIS A 24 0.71 -11.05 -13.51
C HIS A 24 0.57 -10.80 -12.00
N ALA A 25 1.09 -9.68 -11.53
CA ALA A 25 0.91 -9.25 -10.16
C ALA A 25 -0.53 -8.74 -9.92
N THR A 26 -1.08 -8.97 -8.75
CA THR A 26 -2.40 -8.50 -8.29
C THR A 26 -3.61 -9.19 -8.90
N GLY A 27 -3.45 -10.04 -9.89
CA GLY A 27 -4.55 -10.81 -10.49
C GLY A 27 -4.95 -12.05 -9.67
N TYR A 28 -6.01 -12.73 -10.09
CA TYR A 28 -6.55 -13.91 -9.43
C TYR A 28 -7.15 -14.96 -10.41
N GLN A 29 -7.14 -14.67 -11.69
CA GLN A 29 -7.85 -15.51 -12.68
C GLN A 29 -7.00 -16.67 -13.23
N ALA A 30 -5.69 -16.68 -12.99
CA ALA A 30 -4.80 -17.72 -13.51
C ALA A 30 -5.26 -19.13 -13.11
N ALA A 31 -5.56 -19.36 -11.84
CA ALA A 31 -5.99 -20.67 -11.33
C ALA A 31 -7.27 -21.22 -11.98
N GLY A 32 -8.18 -20.33 -12.41
CA GLY A 32 -9.43 -20.70 -13.09
C GLY A 32 -9.36 -20.67 -14.61
N SER A 33 -8.25 -20.21 -15.19
CA SER A 33 -8.12 -20.01 -16.65
C SER A 33 -7.93 -21.29 -17.44
N GLY A 34 -7.38 -22.34 -16.84
CA GLY A 34 -6.94 -23.56 -17.50
C GLY A 34 -5.65 -23.40 -18.34
N LEU A 35 -4.99 -22.25 -18.29
CA LEU A 35 -3.75 -21.93 -18.98
C LEU A 35 -2.54 -22.29 -18.11
N SER A 36 -1.67 -23.17 -18.61
CA SER A 36 -0.47 -23.60 -17.88
C SER A 36 0.67 -22.57 -17.89
N ASN A 37 0.55 -21.54 -18.72
CA ASN A 37 1.54 -20.48 -18.90
C ASN A 37 1.10 -19.13 -18.33
N MET A 38 0.05 -19.10 -17.49
CA MET A 38 -0.45 -17.91 -16.81
C MET A 38 -0.31 -18.07 -15.30
N HIS A 39 0.38 -17.12 -14.66
CA HIS A 39 0.68 -17.14 -13.23
C HIS A 39 0.25 -15.84 -12.59
N ASN A 40 -0.50 -15.93 -11.49
CA ASN A 40 -0.73 -14.77 -10.60
C ASN A 40 0.22 -14.85 -9.42
N TYR A 41 0.75 -13.70 -9.03
CA TYR A 41 1.60 -13.57 -7.84
C TYR A 41 1.33 -12.26 -7.14
N PHE A 42 1.57 -12.24 -5.86
CA PHE A 42 1.56 -11.04 -5.04
C PHE A 42 2.38 -11.26 -3.78
N THR A 43 2.58 -10.21 -3.00
CA THR A 43 3.35 -10.27 -1.77
C THR A 43 2.46 -10.15 -0.55
N SER A 44 2.95 -10.57 0.62
CA SER A 44 2.32 -10.36 1.92
C SER A 44 2.50 -8.91 2.39
N ILE A 45 2.14 -7.93 1.54
CA ILE A 45 2.32 -6.50 1.83
C ILE A 45 1.64 -6.06 3.13
N TYR A 46 0.59 -6.76 3.55
CA TYR A 46 -0.09 -6.52 4.83
C TYR A 46 0.85 -6.68 6.04
N GLU A 47 1.90 -7.50 5.95
CA GLU A 47 2.91 -7.63 7.01
C GLU A 47 3.73 -6.34 7.14
N SER A 48 4.21 -5.81 6.01
CA SER A 48 4.90 -4.51 5.97
C SER A 48 3.99 -3.37 6.43
N ARG A 49 2.68 -3.44 6.09
CA ARG A 49 1.66 -2.51 6.59
C ARG A 49 1.52 -2.57 8.10
N TYR A 50 1.51 -3.77 8.69
CA TYR A 50 1.48 -3.92 10.14
C TYR A 50 2.70 -3.26 10.80
N VAL A 51 3.90 -3.54 10.30
CA VAL A 51 5.14 -2.96 10.83
C VAL A 51 5.12 -1.43 10.71
N SER A 52 4.68 -0.90 9.56
CA SER A 52 4.54 0.55 9.38
C SER A 52 3.48 1.16 10.32
N GLY A 53 2.44 0.40 10.65
CA GLY A 53 1.45 0.76 11.66
C GLY A 53 2.05 0.81 13.08
N VAL A 54 2.95 -0.13 13.42
CA VAL A 54 3.70 -0.07 14.70
C VAL A 54 4.49 1.24 14.80
N VAL A 55 5.21 1.63 13.76
CA VAL A 55 5.95 2.90 13.71
C VAL A 55 5.00 4.11 13.88
N ALA A 56 3.85 4.08 13.21
CA ALA A 56 2.83 5.14 13.35
C ALA A 56 2.29 5.21 14.79
N GLY A 57 2.01 4.07 15.42
CA GLY A 57 1.54 4.00 16.81
C GLY A 57 2.59 4.51 17.81
N MET A 58 3.87 4.20 17.59
CA MET A 58 4.97 4.76 18.39
C MET A 58 5.03 6.29 18.24
N LYS A 59 4.82 6.80 17.02
CA LYS A 59 4.77 8.26 16.78
C LYS A 59 3.59 8.94 17.49
N LEU A 60 2.42 8.31 17.50
CA LEU A 60 1.29 8.81 18.27
C LEU A 60 1.62 8.91 19.78
N ASN A 61 2.25 7.89 20.35
CA ASN A 61 2.66 7.88 21.76
C ASN A 61 3.68 8.98 22.05
N GLU A 62 4.64 9.21 21.15
CA GLU A 62 5.58 10.34 21.25
C GLU A 62 4.81 11.67 21.27
N MET A 63 3.85 11.86 20.36
CA MET A 63 3.05 13.08 20.30
C MET A 63 2.18 13.29 21.54
N ILE A 64 1.67 12.21 22.14
CA ILE A 64 0.93 12.24 23.42
C ILE A 64 1.87 12.65 24.55
N ALA A 65 3.05 12.05 24.64
CA ALA A 65 4.04 12.37 25.66
C ALA A 65 4.53 13.82 25.57
N ASP A 66 4.65 14.35 24.35
CA ASP A 66 5.01 15.76 24.10
C ASP A 66 3.84 16.74 24.36
N GLY A 67 2.65 16.25 24.67
CA GLY A 67 1.45 17.09 24.88
C GLY A 67 0.90 17.73 23.59
N LYS A 68 1.30 17.23 22.41
CA LYS A 68 0.82 17.71 21.11
C LYS A 68 -0.59 17.21 20.80
N ILE A 69 -0.93 16.01 21.26
CA ILE A 69 -2.25 15.40 21.19
C ILE A 69 -2.58 14.70 22.52
N THR A 70 -3.81 14.21 22.64
CA THR A 70 -4.25 13.38 23.77
C THR A 70 -4.62 11.99 23.25
N GLU A 71 -4.84 11.02 24.15
CA GLU A 71 -5.33 9.71 23.79
C GLU A 71 -6.64 9.78 22.99
N ASP A 72 -7.56 10.68 23.38
CA ASP A 72 -8.86 10.87 22.74
C ASP A 72 -8.75 11.51 21.34
N THR A 73 -7.64 12.16 21.03
CA THR A 73 -7.39 12.82 19.75
C THR A 73 -6.41 12.06 18.87
N ALA A 74 -5.95 10.88 19.28
CA ALA A 74 -5.07 10.01 18.54
C ALA A 74 -5.80 9.35 17.34
N LYS A 75 -6.05 10.14 16.28
CA LYS A 75 -6.78 9.72 15.08
C LYS A 75 -5.84 9.68 13.90
N VAL A 76 -5.75 8.52 13.23
CA VAL A 76 -5.00 8.36 11.99
C VAL A 76 -5.92 8.43 10.78
N GLY A 77 -5.43 9.01 9.69
CA GLY A 77 -6.11 9.03 8.40
C GLY A 77 -5.49 8.02 7.43
N TYR A 78 -6.29 7.44 6.56
CA TYR A 78 -5.80 6.52 5.52
C TYR A 78 -6.38 6.89 4.16
N VAL A 79 -5.51 7.20 3.21
CA VAL A 79 -5.87 7.49 1.81
C VAL A 79 -5.85 6.18 1.04
N GLY A 80 -7.01 5.62 0.76
CA GLY A 80 -7.17 4.40 -0.03
C GLY A 80 -7.42 4.68 -1.51
N ALA A 81 -6.96 3.81 -2.41
CA ALA A 81 -7.29 3.92 -3.82
C ALA A 81 -8.74 3.47 -4.08
N TYR A 82 -9.05 2.23 -3.76
CA TYR A 82 -10.39 1.64 -3.93
C TYR A 82 -10.75 0.76 -2.73
N PRO A 83 -12.05 0.49 -2.49
CA PRO A 83 -12.49 -0.43 -1.44
C PRO A 83 -12.31 -1.91 -1.86
N TYR A 84 -11.15 -2.27 -2.39
CA TYR A 84 -10.80 -3.64 -2.75
C TYR A 84 -10.20 -4.40 -1.57
N ALA A 85 -10.29 -5.73 -1.61
CA ALA A 85 -9.78 -6.59 -0.55
C ALA A 85 -8.32 -6.31 -0.18
N GLU A 86 -7.47 -6.05 -1.17
CA GLU A 86 -6.05 -5.69 -0.98
C GLU A 86 -5.91 -4.41 -0.14
N VAL A 87 -6.63 -3.35 -0.51
CA VAL A 87 -6.57 -2.05 0.20
C VAL A 87 -7.15 -2.19 1.60
N ILE A 88 -8.26 -2.93 1.76
CA ILE A 88 -8.90 -3.20 3.04
C ILE A 88 -7.96 -3.99 3.96
N SER A 89 -7.32 -5.05 3.46
CA SER A 89 -6.33 -5.81 4.23
C SER A 89 -5.15 -4.93 4.65
N GLY A 90 -4.71 -4.03 3.76
CA GLY A 90 -3.63 -3.09 4.00
C GLY A 90 -3.91 -2.13 5.15
N PHE A 91 -5.03 -1.39 5.11
CA PHE A 91 -5.34 -0.47 6.20
C PHE A 91 -5.77 -1.18 7.50
N THR A 92 -6.39 -2.36 7.39
CA THR A 92 -6.72 -3.17 8.58
C THR A 92 -5.44 -3.59 9.30
N SER A 93 -4.47 -4.11 8.56
CA SER A 93 -3.18 -4.53 9.12
C SER A 93 -2.39 -3.33 9.68
N PHE A 94 -2.34 -2.21 8.96
CA PHE A 94 -1.77 -0.96 9.44
C PHE A 94 -2.40 -0.53 10.77
N PHE A 95 -3.72 -0.51 10.85
CA PHE A 95 -4.43 -0.09 12.05
C PHE A 95 -4.23 -1.03 13.25
N LEU A 96 -4.15 -2.34 13.00
CA LEU A 96 -3.77 -3.30 14.03
C LEU A 96 -2.36 -3.01 14.57
N GLY A 97 -1.42 -2.67 13.69
CA GLY A 97 -0.08 -2.22 14.08
C GLY A 97 -0.11 -0.94 14.93
N VAL A 98 -0.87 0.08 14.50
CA VAL A 98 -1.07 1.32 15.27
C VAL A 98 -1.59 1.00 16.67
N ARG A 99 -2.64 0.22 16.78
CA ARG A 99 -3.27 -0.11 18.07
C ARG A 99 -2.45 -1.03 18.95
N SER A 100 -1.49 -1.75 18.40
CA SER A 100 -0.54 -2.52 19.21
C SER A 100 0.35 -1.64 20.09
N GLN A 101 0.53 -0.37 19.70
CA GLN A 101 1.33 0.62 20.42
C GLN A 101 0.46 1.70 21.09
N CYS A 102 -0.56 2.19 20.40
CA CYS A 102 -1.48 3.21 20.89
C CYS A 102 -2.92 2.65 20.87
N PRO A 103 -3.37 1.94 21.92
CA PRO A 103 -4.68 1.26 21.96
C PRO A 103 -5.88 2.19 21.81
N SER A 104 -5.76 3.46 22.23
CA SER A 104 -6.80 4.48 22.11
C SER A 104 -6.98 4.99 20.67
N ALA A 105 -6.03 4.73 19.77
CA ALA A 105 -6.06 5.25 18.42
C ALA A 105 -7.33 4.85 17.66
N THR A 106 -7.86 5.82 16.90
CA THR A 106 -8.95 5.64 15.94
C THR A 106 -8.45 5.85 14.52
N MET A 107 -9.19 5.39 13.52
CA MET A 107 -8.81 5.56 12.13
C MET A 107 -10.01 6.00 11.28
N GLU A 108 -9.74 6.92 10.33
CA GLU A 108 -10.66 7.28 9.26
C GLU A 108 -10.03 6.92 7.91
N VAL A 109 -10.83 6.34 7.02
CA VAL A 109 -10.41 5.96 5.67
C VAL A 109 -11.22 6.75 4.65
N LYS A 110 -10.52 7.37 3.68
CA LYS A 110 -11.15 8.00 2.51
C LYS A 110 -10.57 7.40 1.23
N TYR A 111 -11.40 7.25 0.20
CA TYR A 111 -11.01 6.67 -1.07
C TYR A 111 -10.95 7.72 -2.17
N THR A 112 -9.89 7.66 -2.97
CA THR A 112 -9.72 8.51 -4.16
C THR A 112 -10.47 7.97 -5.37
N ASN A 113 -10.82 6.68 -5.37
CA ASN A 113 -11.31 5.93 -6.54
C ASN A 113 -10.34 6.01 -7.74
N SER A 114 -9.05 6.10 -7.45
CA SER A 114 -7.95 6.08 -8.40
C SER A 114 -6.71 5.44 -7.76
N TRP A 115 -5.94 4.68 -8.54
CA TRP A 115 -4.64 4.18 -8.07
C TRP A 115 -3.56 5.26 -8.11
N ALA A 116 -3.62 6.16 -9.08
CA ALA A 116 -2.59 7.16 -9.30
C ALA A 116 -3.23 8.49 -9.74
N SER A 117 -3.50 9.36 -8.78
CA SER A 117 -3.93 10.73 -9.02
C SER A 117 -3.37 11.63 -7.94
N PHE A 118 -2.34 12.39 -8.29
CA PHE A 118 -1.69 13.31 -7.36
C PHE A 118 -2.68 14.25 -6.67
N ASP A 119 -3.57 14.87 -7.46
CA ASP A 119 -4.51 15.86 -6.92
C ASP A 119 -5.54 15.21 -5.99
N LEU A 120 -6.15 14.08 -6.39
CA LEU A 120 -7.13 13.39 -5.55
C LEU A 120 -6.50 12.84 -4.26
N GLU A 121 -5.28 12.33 -4.31
CA GLU A 121 -4.57 11.85 -3.12
C GLU A 121 -4.24 13.01 -2.18
N LYS A 122 -3.80 14.13 -2.72
CA LYS A 122 -3.53 15.35 -1.97
C LYS A 122 -4.79 15.90 -1.30
N GLU A 123 -5.86 16.10 -2.05
CA GLU A 123 -7.17 16.56 -1.55
C GLU A 123 -7.73 15.63 -0.47
N CYS A 124 -7.60 14.32 -0.68
CA CYS A 124 -8.03 13.31 0.28
C CYS A 124 -7.26 13.42 1.61
N ALA A 125 -5.94 13.59 1.56
CA ALA A 125 -5.10 13.79 2.72
C ALA A 125 -5.42 15.12 3.43
N GLU A 126 -5.57 16.23 2.68
CA GLU A 126 -5.97 17.53 3.22
C GLU A 126 -7.33 17.45 3.94
N SER A 127 -8.28 16.72 3.37
CA SER A 127 -9.58 16.47 3.99
C SER A 127 -9.47 15.67 5.30
N LEU A 128 -8.65 14.61 5.34
CA LEU A 128 -8.40 13.84 6.57
C LEU A 128 -7.74 14.71 7.66
N ILE A 129 -6.79 15.56 7.27
CA ILE A 129 -6.14 16.52 8.19
C ILE A 129 -7.16 17.52 8.73
N ALA A 130 -8.06 18.05 7.90
CA ALA A 130 -9.15 18.93 8.31
C ALA A 130 -10.11 18.22 9.29
N ASP A 131 -10.35 16.92 9.11
CA ASP A 131 -11.12 16.07 10.02
C ASP A 131 -10.33 15.62 11.28
N LYS A 132 -9.21 16.31 11.56
CA LYS A 132 -8.38 16.12 12.76
C LYS A 132 -7.62 14.80 12.79
N CYS A 133 -7.31 14.19 11.66
CA CYS A 133 -6.32 13.13 11.62
C CYS A 133 -4.92 13.75 11.86
N VAL A 134 -4.18 13.19 12.81
CA VAL A 134 -2.88 13.69 13.26
C VAL A 134 -1.69 12.95 12.66
N LEU A 135 -1.96 11.91 11.89
CA LEU A 135 -1.02 11.12 11.12
C LEU A 135 -1.76 10.54 9.92
N ILE A 136 -1.13 10.54 8.74
CA ILE A 136 -1.73 10.03 7.51
C ILE A 136 -0.92 8.86 6.96
N SER A 137 -1.61 7.82 6.49
CA SER A 137 -1.03 6.77 5.65
C SER A 137 -1.77 6.67 4.32
N GLN A 138 -1.20 5.97 3.35
CA GLN A 138 -1.80 5.84 2.03
C GLN A 138 -1.67 4.43 1.45
N HIS A 139 -2.57 4.11 0.52
CA HIS A 139 -2.54 2.95 -0.36
C HIS A 139 -2.99 3.36 -1.76
N ALA A 140 -2.34 4.39 -2.25
CA ALA A 140 -2.41 4.94 -3.60
C ALA A 140 -0.99 5.31 -4.03
N ASP A 141 -0.72 5.49 -5.31
CA ASP A 141 0.61 5.30 -5.89
C ASP A 141 1.39 6.60 -6.13
N THR A 142 0.84 7.77 -5.76
CA THR A 142 1.53 9.05 -5.98
C THR A 142 2.09 9.67 -4.70
N THR A 143 2.75 10.79 -4.85
CA THR A 143 3.28 11.60 -3.74
C THR A 143 2.31 12.69 -3.28
N GLY A 144 1.04 12.65 -3.70
CA GLY A 144 0.04 13.67 -3.36
C GLY A 144 -0.22 13.76 -1.86
N ALA A 145 -0.50 12.62 -1.20
CA ALA A 145 -0.75 12.60 0.23
C ALA A 145 0.46 13.02 1.07
N PRO A 146 1.70 12.54 0.84
CA PRO A 146 2.90 13.04 1.52
C PRO A 146 3.14 14.54 1.30
N THR A 147 2.83 15.07 0.11
CA THR A 147 2.95 16.52 -0.16
C THR A 147 2.01 17.34 0.74
N ALA A 148 0.77 16.89 0.91
CA ALA A 148 -0.19 17.53 1.82
C ALA A 148 0.30 17.45 3.29
N CYS A 149 0.83 16.30 3.68
CA CYS A 149 1.35 16.08 5.03
C CYS A 149 2.55 16.99 5.33
N GLU A 150 3.51 17.10 4.41
CA GLU A 150 4.67 17.98 4.55
C GLU A 150 4.25 19.44 4.69
N ALA A 151 3.31 19.89 3.84
CA ALA A 151 2.80 21.26 3.90
C ALA A 151 2.08 21.58 5.23
N ALA A 152 1.42 20.59 5.82
CA ALA A 152 0.68 20.74 7.09
C ALA A 152 1.52 20.41 8.33
N GLY A 153 2.75 19.90 8.19
CA GLY A 153 3.57 19.43 9.30
C GLY A 153 3.00 18.19 10.01
N VAL A 154 2.24 17.36 9.29
CA VAL A 154 1.58 16.16 9.82
C VAL A 154 2.43 14.93 9.45
N PRO A 155 2.81 14.06 10.41
CA PRO A 155 3.54 12.84 10.12
C PRO A 155 2.82 11.96 9.10
N CYS A 156 3.58 11.30 8.21
CA CYS A 156 3.01 10.39 7.24
C CYS A 156 3.77 9.07 7.09
N VAL A 157 3.03 8.06 6.66
CA VAL A 157 3.53 6.73 6.28
C VAL A 157 3.22 6.50 4.81
N GLY A 158 4.28 6.30 4.03
CA GLY A 158 4.19 6.15 2.59
C GLY A 158 3.93 4.72 2.10
N TYR A 159 3.87 4.57 0.78
CA TYR A 159 3.66 3.32 0.08
C TYR A 159 4.57 3.21 -1.15
N ASN A 160 4.98 1.99 -1.48
CA ASN A 160 5.81 1.59 -2.62
C ASN A 160 7.23 2.16 -2.64
N ILE A 161 7.39 3.45 -2.47
CA ILE A 161 8.69 4.14 -2.54
C ILE A 161 8.92 4.96 -1.28
N SER A 162 10.17 5.36 -1.07
CA SER A 162 10.50 6.30 0.00
C SER A 162 9.88 7.67 -0.26
N MET A 163 9.16 8.19 0.73
CA MET A 163 8.54 9.52 0.68
C MET A 163 9.45 10.63 1.24
N ILE A 164 10.65 10.29 1.73
CA ILE A 164 11.61 11.28 2.27
C ILE A 164 11.95 12.38 1.26
N PRO A 165 12.13 12.13 -0.05
CA PRO A 165 12.40 13.21 -1.00
C PRO A 165 11.25 14.22 -1.13
N THR A 166 10.01 13.79 -0.90
CA THR A 166 8.80 14.63 -0.99
C THR A 166 8.42 15.25 0.34
N ALA A 167 8.61 14.52 1.43
CA ALA A 167 8.17 14.89 2.78
C ALA A 167 9.34 14.70 3.79
N PRO A 168 10.44 15.46 3.65
CA PRO A 168 11.67 15.24 4.43
C PRO A 168 11.49 15.43 5.94
N ASN A 169 10.51 16.21 6.38
CA ASN A 169 10.27 16.50 7.78
C ASN A 169 9.14 15.65 8.39
N THR A 170 8.30 15.04 7.58
CA THR A 170 7.08 14.36 8.03
C THR A 170 7.01 12.87 7.68
N ALA A 171 7.77 12.39 6.68
CA ALA A 171 7.81 10.98 6.34
C ALA A 171 8.49 10.14 7.44
N LEU A 172 7.75 9.17 8.00
CA LEU A 172 8.25 8.26 9.03
C LEU A 172 8.88 7.01 8.41
N THR A 173 8.15 6.37 7.53
CA THR A 173 8.52 5.13 6.84
C THR A 173 7.61 4.92 5.62
N SER A 174 7.92 3.91 4.81
CA SER A 174 7.06 3.49 3.69
C SER A 174 6.98 1.96 3.65
N ALA A 175 5.76 1.42 3.54
CA ALA A 175 5.56 0.02 3.23
C ALA A 175 5.93 -0.23 1.77
N SER A 176 6.92 -1.05 1.50
CA SER A 176 7.42 -1.33 0.16
C SER A 176 7.51 -2.83 -0.09
N ILE A 177 7.61 -3.21 -1.36
CA ILE A 177 7.71 -4.60 -1.81
C ILE A 177 9.08 -4.82 -2.43
N ASN A 178 9.74 -5.89 -2.04
CA ASN A 178 10.91 -6.40 -2.75
C ASN A 178 10.46 -7.45 -3.77
N TRP A 179 10.41 -7.06 -5.04
CA TRP A 179 10.02 -7.92 -6.15
C TRP A 179 11.13 -8.81 -6.69
N GLU A 180 12.39 -8.51 -6.37
CA GLU A 180 13.58 -9.16 -6.91
C GLU A 180 13.55 -10.69 -6.73
N PRO A 181 13.28 -11.25 -5.52
CA PRO A 181 13.31 -12.70 -5.33
C PRO A 181 12.31 -13.46 -6.23
N TYR A 182 11.13 -12.89 -6.47
CA TYR A 182 10.15 -13.50 -7.36
C TYR A 182 10.63 -13.47 -8.83
N TYR A 183 11.15 -12.33 -9.29
CA TYR A 183 11.62 -12.23 -10.67
C TYR A 183 12.83 -13.12 -10.95
N GLU A 184 13.75 -13.26 -10.00
CA GLU A 184 14.86 -14.20 -10.10
C GLU A 184 14.38 -15.65 -10.16
N SER A 185 13.48 -16.05 -9.25
CA SER A 185 12.92 -17.39 -9.17
C SER A 185 12.16 -17.75 -10.45
N ALA A 186 11.23 -16.91 -10.89
CA ALA A 186 10.43 -17.12 -12.08
C ALA A 186 11.30 -17.22 -13.35
N THR A 187 12.31 -16.33 -13.47
CA THR A 187 13.25 -16.35 -14.60
C THR A 187 14.07 -17.64 -14.61
N LYS A 188 14.57 -18.04 -13.44
CA LYS A 188 15.32 -19.29 -13.29
C LYS A 188 14.48 -20.50 -13.65
N SER A 189 13.23 -20.58 -13.22
CA SER A 189 12.29 -21.65 -13.57
C SER A 189 12.12 -21.79 -15.09
N VAL A 190 11.98 -20.67 -15.81
CA VAL A 190 11.89 -20.69 -17.28
C VAL A 190 13.18 -21.20 -17.92
N ILE A 191 14.35 -20.78 -17.45
CA ILE A 191 15.65 -21.22 -17.96
C ILE A 191 15.84 -22.73 -17.72
N ASP A 192 15.49 -23.21 -16.53
CA ASP A 192 15.66 -24.59 -16.12
C ASP A 192 14.55 -25.52 -16.67
N GLY A 193 13.51 -24.97 -17.29
CA GLY A 193 12.34 -25.71 -17.78
C GLY A 193 11.48 -26.30 -16.65
N THR A 194 11.49 -25.68 -15.48
CA THR A 194 10.68 -26.07 -14.31
C THR A 194 9.42 -25.22 -14.17
N ALA A 195 8.48 -25.65 -13.35
CA ALA A 195 7.27 -24.86 -13.07
C ALA A 195 7.61 -23.54 -12.35
N ILE A 196 6.84 -22.50 -12.64
CA ILE A 196 6.85 -21.25 -11.87
C ILE A 196 5.85 -21.42 -10.72
N ASP A 197 6.34 -21.30 -9.49
CA ASP A 197 5.56 -21.30 -8.23
C ASP A 197 5.22 -19.89 -7.78
#